data_8ccee80c71d2c663f6fdeeab9150d1ad
#
_entry.id   8ccee80c71d2c663f6fdeeab9150d1ad
#
_cell.length_a   1.000
_cell.length_b   1.000
_cell.length_c   1.000
_cell.angle_alpha   90.00
_cell.angle_beta   90.00
_cell.angle_gamma   90.00
#
_symmetry.space_group_name_H-M   'P 1'
#
loop_
_entity.id
_entity.type
_entity.pdbx_description
1 polymer ?
#
loop_
_entity_poly.entity_id
_entity_poly.type
_entity_poly.pdbx_seq_one_letter_code
_entity_poly.pdbx_strand_id
1 'polypeptide(L)'
;MNGLEFTAGGRRWRADVTAPADLAIVLEFNGAQPSFFVATPASSEPLRIGGFTGSVTNGASCNCAVHSLAPHCHGTHTECIGHLTR
;
A
#
# COMPACT_ATOMS: atom_id res chain seq x y z
N MET A 1 14.47 -13.08 -24.09
CA MET A 1 14.02 -11.70 -23.95
C MET A 1 12.93 -11.62 -22.89
N ASN A 2 13.11 -10.75 -21.89
CA ASN A 2 12.25 -10.69 -20.72
C ASN A 2 11.08 -9.69 -20.92
N GLY A 3 10.52 -9.65 -22.12
CA GLY A 3 9.48 -8.73 -22.49
C GLY A 3 8.10 -9.37 -22.47
N LEU A 4 7.13 -8.63 -21.94
CA LEU A 4 5.72 -8.94 -22.06
C LEU A 4 5.14 -8.09 -23.19
N GLU A 5 4.50 -8.74 -24.18
CA GLU A 5 3.78 -8.02 -25.23
C GLU A 5 2.28 -8.02 -24.95
N PHE A 6 1.65 -6.89 -25.15
CA PHE A 6 0.22 -6.73 -24.95
C PHE A 6 -0.35 -5.63 -25.85
N THR A 7 -1.66 -5.63 -26.00
CA THR A 7 -2.37 -4.60 -26.76
C THR A 7 -3.24 -3.79 -25.79
N ALA A 8 -3.12 -2.48 -25.84
CA ALA A 8 -3.97 -1.57 -25.09
C ALA A 8 -4.20 -0.30 -25.90
N GLY A 9 -5.43 0.22 -25.88
CA GLY A 9 -5.80 1.42 -26.62
C GLY A 9 -5.57 1.30 -28.12
N GLY A 10 -5.73 0.11 -28.71
CA GLY A 10 -5.50 -0.15 -30.13
C GLY A 10 -4.02 -0.19 -30.54
N ARG A 11 -3.09 -0.13 -29.59
CA ARG A 11 -1.64 -0.14 -29.84
C ARG A 11 -0.99 -1.35 -29.19
N ARG A 12 0.04 -1.85 -29.86
CA ARG A 12 0.89 -2.91 -29.29
C ARG A 12 1.97 -2.27 -28.44
N TRP A 13 2.18 -2.86 -27.28
CA TRP A 13 3.16 -2.44 -26.29
C TRP A 13 4.07 -3.60 -25.93
N ARG A 14 5.22 -3.25 -25.46
CA ARG A 14 6.18 -4.19 -24.89
C ARG A 14 6.70 -3.63 -23.60
N ALA A 15 6.63 -4.43 -22.53
CA ALA A 15 7.15 -4.07 -21.23
C ALA A 15 8.30 -5.00 -20.84
N ASP A 16 9.36 -4.45 -20.32
CA ASP A 16 10.44 -5.23 -19.70
C ASP A 16 10.05 -5.49 -18.24
N VAL A 17 9.64 -6.72 -17.97
CA VAL A 17 9.17 -7.10 -16.62
C VAL A 17 10.32 -7.27 -15.62
N THR A 18 11.57 -7.20 -16.08
CA THR A 18 12.76 -7.27 -15.20
C THR A 18 13.29 -5.91 -14.80
N ALA A 19 12.74 -4.85 -15.37
CA ALA A 19 13.16 -3.47 -15.10
C ALA A 19 11.97 -2.58 -14.75
N PRO A 20 11.27 -2.86 -13.64
CA PRO A 20 10.14 -2.03 -13.24
C PRO A 20 10.62 -0.64 -12.80
N ALA A 21 9.81 0.38 -13.12
CA ALA A 21 10.02 1.72 -12.60
C ALA A 21 9.23 1.88 -11.30
N ASP A 22 9.89 2.25 -10.24
CA ASP A 22 9.25 2.54 -8.96
C ASP A 22 8.74 3.99 -8.96
N LEU A 23 7.43 4.15 -9.02
CA LEU A 23 6.76 5.45 -9.02
C LEU A 23 6.14 5.78 -7.67
N ALA A 24 6.26 4.89 -6.71
CA ALA A 24 5.56 5.01 -5.44
C ALA A 24 6.32 5.90 -4.46
N ILE A 25 5.57 6.63 -3.63
CA ILE A 25 6.13 7.24 -2.44
C ILE A 25 6.27 6.17 -1.35
N VAL A 26 7.20 6.39 -0.43
CA VAL A 26 7.33 5.52 0.73
C VAL A 26 6.16 5.76 1.68
N LEU A 27 5.50 4.69 2.12
CA LEU A 27 4.50 4.76 3.19
C LEU A 27 5.22 4.75 4.53
N GLU A 28 4.96 5.75 5.34
CA GLU A 28 5.57 5.88 6.66
C GLU A 28 4.46 5.94 7.71
N PHE A 29 4.09 4.76 8.22
CA PHE A 29 3.06 4.66 9.25
C PHE A 29 3.50 5.35 10.53
N ASN A 30 2.60 6.06 11.17
CA ASN A 30 2.84 6.81 12.41
C ASN A 30 3.86 7.95 12.28
N GLY A 31 4.32 8.23 11.08
CA GLY A 31 5.36 9.22 10.80
C GLY A 31 4.88 10.38 9.93
N ALA A 32 5.86 11.14 9.43
CA ALA A 32 5.60 12.23 8.50
C ALA A 32 5.20 11.66 7.14
N GLN A 33 3.97 11.95 6.71
CA GLN A 33 3.41 11.42 5.47
C GLN A 33 2.33 12.36 4.95
N PRO A 34 2.02 12.32 3.65
CA PRO A 34 0.85 13.01 3.14
C PRO A 34 -0.42 12.48 3.81
N SER A 35 -1.35 13.38 4.07
CA SER A 35 -2.70 13.03 4.53
C SER A 35 -3.65 14.06 3.96
N PHE A 36 -4.36 13.67 2.90
CA PHE A 36 -5.28 14.56 2.21
C PHE A 36 -6.70 14.44 2.76
N PHE A 37 -7.49 15.48 2.54
CA PHE A 37 -8.93 15.52 2.88
C PHE A 37 -9.21 15.38 4.38
N VAL A 38 -8.31 15.84 5.22
CA VAL A 38 -8.43 15.76 6.69
C VAL A 38 -8.62 14.32 7.18
N ALA A 39 -8.05 13.36 6.45
CA ALA A 39 -8.12 11.96 6.84
C ALA A 39 -7.29 11.71 8.10
N THR A 40 -7.72 10.74 8.90
CA THR A 40 -6.90 10.23 10.00
C THR A 40 -5.57 9.71 9.43
N PRO A 41 -4.42 10.10 9.99
CA PRO A 41 -3.13 9.62 9.49
C PRO A 41 -3.02 8.11 9.46
N ALA A 42 -2.28 7.58 8.50
CA ALA A 42 -2.00 6.15 8.42
C ALA A 42 -1.25 5.69 9.66
N SER A 43 -1.67 4.57 10.22
CA SER A 43 -1.13 4.06 11.46
C SER A 43 -0.81 2.58 11.40
N SER A 44 0.13 2.16 12.23
CA SER A 44 0.48 0.76 12.42
C SER A 44 0.60 0.50 13.92
N GLU A 45 -0.10 -0.50 14.40
CA GLU A 45 -0.10 -0.90 15.80
C GLU A 45 -0.01 -2.42 15.93
N PRO A 46 0.57 -2.93 17.02
CA PRO A 46 0.52 -4.36 17.27
C PRO A 46 -0.93 -4.86 17.36
N LEU A 47 -1.19 -6.01 16.75
CA LEU A 47 -2.47 -6.68 16.92
C LEU A 47 -2.66 -7.06 18.38
N ARG A 48 -3.85 -6.78 18.92
CA ARG A 48 -4.23 -7.18 20.29
C ARG A 48 -5.48 -8.02 20.23
N ILE A 49 -5.37 -9.27 20.67
CA ILE A 49 -6.49 -10.21 20.79
C ILE A 49 -6.38 -10.93 22.13
N GLY A 50 -7.38 -10.74 22.98
CA GLY A 50 -7.33 -11.33 24.31
C GLY A 50 -6.09 -10.90 25.07
N GLY A 51 -5.30 -11.83 25.57
CA GLY A 51 -4.02 -11.56 26.23
C GLY A 51 -2.83 -11.46 25.29
N PHE A 52 -3.02 -11.58 23.97
CA PHE A 52 -1.97 -11.52 22.97
C PHE A 52 -1.76 -10.10 22.48
N THR A 53 -0.52 -9.64 22.47
CA THR A 53 -0.09 -8.41 21.83
C THR A 53 1.02 -8.75 20.84
N GLY A 54 0.82 -8.49 19.56
CA GLY A 54 1.71 -8.88 18.46
C GLY A 54 3.01 -8.08 18.39
N SER A 55 3.79 -8.10 19.45
CA SER A 55 5.06 -7.40 19.55
C SER A 55 6.07 -8.26 20.30
N VAL A 56 7.15 -8.63 19.63
CA VAL A 56 8.23 -9.41 20.25
C VAL A 56 8.89 -8.63 21.39
N THR A 57 9.02 -7.32 21.27
CA THR A 57 9.57 -6.47 22.34
C THR A 57 8.67 -6.44 23.57
N ASN A 58 7.40 -6.79 23.43
CA ASN A 58 6.44 -6.91 24.53
C ASN A 58 6.20 -8.36 24.95
N GLY A 59 7.09 -9.27 24.58
CA GLY A 59 7.06 -10.66 25.03
C GLY A 59 6.29 -11.62 24.15
N ALA A 60 5.78 -11.21 23.00
CA ALA A 60 5.09 -12.11 22.08
C ALA A 60 6.09 -13.01 21.33
N SER A 61 5.58 -14.13 20.83
CA SER A 61 6.36 -15.06 20.00
C SER A 61 6.61 -14.52 18.59
N CYS A 62 5.82 -13.54 18.14
CA CYS A 62 5.96 -12.95 16.81
C CYS A 62 5.47 -11.51 16.78
N ASN A 63 5.93 -10.78 15.78
CA ASN A 63 5.37 -9.47 15.43
C ASN A 63 4.20 -9.66 14.50
N CYS A 64 3.08 -9.05 14.85
CA CYS A 64 1.88 -9.07 14.04
C CYS A 64 1.19 -7.71 14.20
N ALA A 65 1.08 -6.96 13.12
CA ALA A 65 0.58 -5.59 13.18
C ALA A 65 -0.74 -5.43 12.45
N VAL A 66 -1.52 -4.45 12.88
CA VAL A 66 -2.66 -3.92 12.15
C VAL A 66 -2.23 -2.62 11.50
N HIS A 67 -2.37 -2.55 10.19
CA HIS A 67 -2.14 -1.32 9.43
C HIS A 67 -3.46 -0.69 9.04
N SER A 68 -3.57 0.60 9.23
CA SER A 68 -4.73 1.38 8.85
C SER A 68 -4.31 2.50 7.91
N LEU A 69 -4.86 2.52 6.70
CA LEU A 69 -4.59 3.56 5.73
C LEU A 69 -5.75 3.69 4.75
N ALA A 70 -5.89 4.88 4.19
CA ALA A 70 -6.72 5.12 3.02
C ALA A 70 -5.79 5.43 1.84
N PRO A 71 -5.59 4.52 0.89
CA PRO A 71 -4.63 4.74 -0.21
C PRO A 71 -4.85 6.05 -0.96
N HIS A 72 -6.12 6.44 -1.16
CA HIS A 72 -6.49 7.69 -1.81
C HIS A 72 -5.98 8.94 -1.08
N CYS A 73 -5.77 8.85 0.23
CA CYS A 73 -5.34 9.97 1.07
C CYS A 73 -3.87 9.93 1.45
N HIS A 74 -3.24 8.77 1.48
CA HIS A 74 -1.96 8.58 2.13
C HIS A 74 -0.84 8.13 1.21
N GLY A 75 -1.13 7.55 0.04
CA GLY A 75 -0.09 6.95 -0.76
C GLY A 75 -0.34 6.96 -2.25
N THR A 76 0.67 6.57 -2.99
CA THR A 76 0.55 6.33 -4.42
C THR A 76 -0.41 5.15 -4.63
N HIS A 77 -1.39 5.33 -5.50
CA HIS A 77 -2.43 4.33 -5.72
C HIS A 77 -2.93 4.39 -7.16
N THR A 78 -3.60 3.32 -7.56
CA THR A 78 -4.29 3.23 -8.83
C THR A 78 -5.79 3.27 -8.58
N GLU A 79 -6.50 4.01 -9.38
CA GLU A 79 -7.96 4.09 -9.30
C GLU A 79 -8.61 3.44 -10.51
N CYS A 80 -9.80 2.93 -10.32
CA CYS A 80 -10.66 2.47 -11.39
C CYS A 80 -11.96 3.27 -11.37
N ILE A 81 -12.80 3.03 -12.38
CA ILE A 81 -14.09 3.71 -12.48
C ILE A 81 -14.99 3.44 -11.25
N GLY A 82 -14.74 2.34 -10.54
CA GLY A 82 -15.43 2.03 -9.28
C GLY A 82 -15.27 3.09 -8.19
N HIS A 83 -14.27 3.96 -8.32
CA HIS A 83 -14.12 5.12 -7.43
C HIS A 83 -15.30 6.09 -7.52
N LEU A 84 -15.96 6.15 -8.68
CA LEU A 84 -17.05 7.09 -8.95
C LEU A 84 -18.40 6.41 -9.18
N THR A 85 -18.44 5.10 -9.27
CA THR A 85 -19.67 4.36 -9.59
C THR A 85 -20.12 3.45 -8.43
N ARG A 86 -21.36 3.01 -8.51
CA ARG A 86 -21.96 2.07 -7.55
C ARG A 86 -21.59 0.63 -7.86
#